data_22c2943f9bbd4659d90b35d50e895094
#
_entry.id   22c2943f9bbd4659d90b35d50e895094
#
_cell.length_a   1.000
_cell.length_b   1.000
_cell.length_c   1.000
_cell.angle_alpha   90.00
_cell.angle_beta   90.00
_cell.angle_gamma   90.00
#
_symmetry.space_group_name_H-M   'P 1'
#
loop_
_entity.id
_entity.type
_entity.pdbx_description
1 polymer ?
#
loop_
_entity_poly.entity_id
_entity_poly.type
_entity_poly.pdbx_seq_one_letter_code
_entity_poly.pdbx_strand_id
1 'polypeptide(L)'
;MGIKSEKIEGTKIINEIESSNVIYSVYDTATKKLLVTFKNGTQYEYEGVPHQAYTKFRMAESQGSFFNKEISKKYVFSKVSQE
;
A
#
# COMPACT_ATOMS: atom_id res chain seq x y z
N MET A 1 -14.75 -2.58 -4.84
CA MET A 1 -13.32 -2.61 -5.03
C MET A 1 -12.75 -1.24 -5.07
N GLY A 2 -11.74 -1.05 -4.31
CA GLY A 2 -11.12 0.23 -4.27
C GLY A 2 -10.95 0.67 -2.84
N ILE A 3 -10.77 1.96 -2.67
CA ILE A 3 -10.50 2.54 -1.37
C ILE A 3 -11.80 2.69 -0.61
N LYS A 4 -11.91 2.04 0.54
CA LYS A 4 -13.09 2.17 1.39
C LYS A 4 -13.07 3.46 2.18
N SER A 5 -11.91 3.83 2.69
CA SER A 5 -11.77 5.08 3.42
C SER A 5 -10.33 5.53 3.37
N GLU A 6 -10.14 6.83 3.54
CA GLU A 6 -8.82 7.42 3.51
C GLU A 6 -8.69 8.41 4.65
N LYS A 7 -7.56 8.35 5.35
CA LYS A 7 -7.29 9.23 6.46
C LYS A 7 -5.87 9.73 6.34
N ILE A 8 -5.65 11.00 6.64
CA ILE A 8 -4.31 11.59 6.58
C ILE A 8 -3.89 11.98 7.99
N GLU A 9 -2.73 11.48 8.40
CA GLU A 9 -2.16 11.81 9.70
C GLU A 9 -0.71 12.25 9.51
N GLY A 10 -0.47 13.56 9.61
CA GLY A 10 0.86 14.08 9.38
C GLY A 10 1.31 13.82 7.95
N THR A 11 2.41 13.09 7.79
CA THR A 11 2.90 12.74 6.47
C THR A 11 2.36 11.40 5.96
N LYS A 12 1.51 10.74 6.75
CA LYS A 12 1.02 9.42 6.40
C LYS A 12 -0.39 9.46 5.84
N ILE A 13 -0.59 8.71 4.78
CA ILE A 13 -1.91 8.56 4.16
C ILE A 13 -2.33 7.11 4.39
N ILE A 14 -3.43 6.94 5.11
CA ILE A 14 -3.89 5.64 5.56
C ILE A 14 -5.15 5.29 4.80
N ASN A 15 -5.14 4.16 4.13
CA ASN A 15 -6.28 3.71 3.34
C ASN A 15 -6.76 2.36 3.79
N GLU A 16 -8.08 2.25 3.98
CA GLU A 16 -8.73 0.94 4.06
C GLU A 16 -9.15 0.55 2.67
N ILE A 17 -8.81 -0.66 2.27
CA ILE A 17 -8.97 -1.10 0.89
C ILE A 17 -9.90 -2.29 0.82
N GLU A 18 -10.79 -2.26 -0.14
CA GLU A 18 -11.66 -3.39 -0.42
C GLU A 18 -11.14 -4.11 -1.64
N SER A 19 -10.42 -5.20 -1.40
CA SER A 19 -9.78 -5.97 -2.44
C SER A 19 -9.74 -7.42 -1.99
N SER A 20 -9.49 -8.33 -2.91
CA SER A 20 -9.41 -9.74 -2.56
C SER A 20 -8.16 -10.05 -1.74
N ASN A 21 -7.11 -9.26 -1.86
CA ASN A 21 -5.84 -9.56 -1.20
C ASN A 21 -5.41 -8.52 -0.18
N VAL A 22 -5.59 -7.25 -0.51
CA VAL A 22 -5.05 -6.14 0.27
C VAL A 22 -6.17 -5.49 1.04
N ILE A 23 -5.99 -5.31 2.35
CA ILE A 23 -7.05 -4.72 3.17
C ILE A 23 -6.68 -3.34 3.69
N TYR A 24 -5.41 -2.96 3.63
CA TYR A 24 -4.98 -1.76 4.33
C TYR A 24 -3.65 -1.30 3.76
N SER A 25 -3.45 -0.01 3.65
CA SER A 25 -2.16 0.52 3.24
C SER A 25 -1.89 1.84 3.94
N VAL A 26 -0.60 2.08 4.20
CA VAL A 26 -0.13 3.34 4.77
C VAL A 26 1.02 3.83 3.91
N TYR A 27 0.88 5.00 3.33
CA TYR A 27 1.94 5.60 2.56
C TYR A 27 2.50 6.80 3.29
N ASP A 28 3.82 6.84 3.47
CA ASP A 28 4.48 7.96 4.13
C ASP A 28 5.10 8.84 3.06
N THR A 29 4.58 10.05 2.89
CA THR A 29 5.04 10.95 1.85
C THR A 29 6.44 11.49 2.14
N ALA A 30 6.85 11.50 3.40
CA ALA A 30 8.17 12.03 3.75
C ALA A 30 9.27 11.02 3.46
N THR A 31 9.03 9.74 3.76
CA THR A 31 10.05 8.71 3.56
C THR A 31 9.84 7.90 2.30
N LYS A 32 8.68 8.06 1.65
CA LYS A 32 8.30 7.33 0.44
C LYS A 32 8.25 5.83 0.69
N LYS A 33 7.77 5.46 1.85
CA LYS A 33 7.57 4.06 2.20
C LYS A 33 6.10 3.72 2.16
N LEU A 34 5.80 2.57 1.59
CA LEU A 34 4.43 2.08 1.49
C LEU A 34 4.30 0.80 2.27
N LEU A 35 3.48 0.83 3.30
CA LEU A 35 3.19 -0.36 4.10
C LEU A 35 1.87 -0.94 3.62
N VAL A 36 1.87 -2.23 3.28
CA VAL A 36 0.68 -2.90 2.78
C VAL A 36 0.35 -4.05 3.69
N THR A 37 -0.90 -4.13 4.12
CA THR A 37 -1.40 -5.22 4.95
C THR A 37 -2.29 -6.11 4.10
N PHE A 38 -1.99 -7.39 4.09
CA PHE A 38 -2.74 -8.36 3.32
C PHE A 38 -3.82 -9.00 4.18
N LYS A 39 -4.74 -9.66 3.51
CA LYS A 39 -5.90 -10.25 4.17
C LYS A 39 -5.51 -11.29 5.22
N ASN A 40 -4.39 -11.96 5.02
CA ASN A 40 -3.92 -12.96 5.96
C ASN A 40 -3.15 -12.38 7.15
N GLY A 41 -3.06 -11.05 7.24
CA GLY A 41 -2.38 -10.39 8.34
C GLY A 41 -0.92 -10.09 8.08
N THR A 42 -0.37 -10.53 6.95
CA THR A 42 1.01 -10.26 6.61
C THR A 42 1.16 -8.79 6.19
N GLN A 43 2.26 -8.19 6.61
CA GLN A 43 2.57 -6.80 6.26
C GLN A 43 3.93 -6.72 5.59
N TYR A 44 3.98 -5.96 4.50
CA TYR A 44 5.23 -5.66 3.81
C TYR A 44 5.39 -4.17 3.70
N GLU A 45 6.63 -3.70 3.87
CA GLU A 45 6.96 -2.29 3.72
C GLU A 45 7.85 -2.13 2.50
N TYR A 46 7.43 -1.31 1.55
CA TYR A 46 8.16 -1.06 0.31
C TYR A 46 8.82 0.30 0.38
N GLU A 47 10.08 0.39 -0.08
CA GLU A 47 10.87 1.60 0.01
C GLU A 47 11.03 2.25 -1.34
N GLY A 48 11.17 3.58 -1.33
CA GLY A 48 11.42 4.33 -2.55
C GLY A 48 10.23 4.38 -3.49
N VAL A 49 9.03 4.24 -2.97
CA VAL A 49 7.82 4.30 -3.78
C VAL A 49 7.50 5.78 -4.04
N PRO A 50 7.60 6.25 -5.29
CA PRO A 50 7.30 7.65 -5.55
C PRO A 50 5.82 7.92 -5.37
N HIS A 51 5.51 9.19 -5.10
CA HIS A 51 4.13 9.58 -4.88
C HIS A 51 3.25 9.22 -6.10
N GLN A 52 3.83 9.29 -7.29
CA GLN A 52 3.10 8.92 -8.50
C GLN A 52 2.67 7.46 -8.48
N ALA A 53 3.55 6.57 -8.04
CA ALA A 53 3.21 5.16 -8.00
C ALA A 53 2.11 4.90 -6.97
N TYR A 54 2.20 5.54 -5.82
CA TYR A 54 1.16 5.43 -4.82
C TYR A 54 -0.18 5.94 -5.33
N THR A 55 -0.16 7.08 -6.04
CA THR A 55 -1.39 7.64 -6.59
C THR A 55 -2.04 6.69 -7.57
N LYS A 56 -1.23 6.05 -8.43
CA LYS A 56 -1.76 5.08 -9.37
C LYS A 56 -2.32 3.85 -8.67
N PHE A 57 -1.65 3.41 -7.61
CA PHE A 57 -2.14 2.29 -6.81
C PHE A 57 -3.50 2.64 -6.20
N ARG A 58 -3.58 3.83 -5.62
CA ARG A 58 -4.80 4.28 -4.95
C ARG A 58 -5.98 4.38 -5.93
N MET A 59 -5.70 4.77 -7.16
CA MET A 59 -6.74 4.98 -8.17
C MET A 59 -6.99 3.76 -9.06
N ALA A 60 -6.28 2.68 -8.83
CA ALA A 60 -6.43 1.48 -9.65
C ALA A 60 -7.79 0.85 -9.43
N GLU A 61 -8.29 0.18 -10.47
CA GLU A 61 -9.54 -0.55 -10.36
C GLU A 61 -9.44 -1.70 -9.37
N SER A 62 -8.27 -2.32 -9.32
CA SER A 62 -8.01 -3.40 -8.38
C SER A 62 -6.65 -3.13 -7.74
N GLN A 63 -6.68 -2.80 -6.45
CA GLN A 63 -5.45 -2.51 -5.73
C GLN A 63 -4.56 -3.74 -5.65
N GLY A 64 -5.14 -4.91 -5.45
CA GLY A 64 -4.34 -6.11 -5.37
C GLY A 64 -3.62 -6.42 -6.66
N SER A 65 -4.32 -6.27 -7.77
CA SER A 65 -3.74 -6.53 -9.08
C SER A 65 -2.64 -5.53 -9.41
N PHE A 66 -2.92 -4.25 -9.19
CA PHE A 66 -1.92 -3.21 -9.43
C PHE A 66 -0.69 -3.42 -8.56
N PHE A 67 -0.92 -3.73 -7.29
CA PHE A 67 0.18 -3.96 -6.37
C PHE A 67 1.08 -5.09 -6.87
N ASN A 68 0.50 -6.20 -7.28
CA ASN A 68 1.29 -7.33 -7.76
C ASN A 68 2.09 -6.99 -9.00
N LYS A 69 1.53 -6.20 -9.89
CA LYS A 69 2.18 -5.90 -11.17
C LYS A 69 3.17 -4.77 -11.07
N GLU A 70 2.83 -3.73 -10.32
CA GLU A 70 3.57 -2.48 -10.41
C GLU A 70 4.37 -2.16 -9.16
N ILE A 71 4.08 -2.78 -8.04
CA ILE A 71 4.77 -2.43 -6.80
C ILE A 71 5.61 -3.56 -6.29
N SER A 72 5.04 -4.76 -6.15
CA SER A 72 5.76 -5.84 -5.50
C SER A 72 6.98 -6.29 -6.28
N LYS A 73 7.03 -6.02 -7.57
CA LYS A 73 8.14 -6.45 -8.40
C LYS A 73 9.12 -5.33 -8.72
N LYS A 74 8.81 -4.10 -8.33
CA LYS A 74 9.63 -2.95 -8.71
C LYS A 74 10.41 -2.34 -7.56
N TYR A 75 9.98 -2.55 -6.34
CA TYR A 75 10.58 -1.85 -5.21
C TYR A 75 11.11 -2.83 -4.18
N VAL A 76 12.14 -2.37 -3.47
CA VAL A 76 12.70 -3.15 -2.36
C VAL A 76 11.70 -3.21 -1.23
N PHE A 77 11.55 -4.38 -0.63
CA PHE A 77 10.59 -4.54 0.44
C PHE A 77 11.18 -5.33 1.59
N SER A 78 10.57 -5.15 2.75
CA SER A 78 10.88 -5.91 3.95
C SER A 78 9.58 -6.41 4.55
N LYS A 79 9.58 -7.64 5.03
CA LYS A 79 8.41 -8.17 5.71
C LYS A 79 8.38 -7.59 7.11
N VAL A 80 7.25 -6.99 7.47
CA VAL A 80 7.07 -6.44 8.81
C VAL A 80 6.56 -7.57 9.69
N SER A 81 7.26 -7.78 10.81
CA SER A 81 6.92 -8.86 11.70
C SER A 81 5.57 -8.64 12.36
N GLN A 82 4.80 -9.70 12.48
CA GLN A 82 3.51 -9.69 13.16
C GLN A 82 3.63 -10.48 14.44
N GLU A 83 3.08 -9.97 15.50
CA GLU A 83 3.09 -10.69 16.77
C GLU A 83 1.74 -11.16 17.19
#